data_e6980c7ee4b050bc6ec019b95ae2c1dd
#
_entry.id   e6980c7ee4b050bc6ec019b95ae2c1dd
#
_cell.length_a   1.000
_cell.length_b   1.000
_cell.length_c   1.000
_cell.angle_alpha   90.00
_cell.angle_beta   90.00
_cell.angle_gamma   90.00
#
_symmetry.space_group_name_H-M   'P 1'
#
loop_
_entity.id
_entity.type
_entity.pdbx_description
1 polymer ?
#
loop_
_entity_poly.entity_id
_entity_poly.type
_entity_poly.pdbx_seq_one_letter_code
_entity_poly.pdbx_strand_id
1 'polypeptide(L)'
;VDMFNTLGVPEGEQIQHKMLSSAIEKAQKKIEANNFGIRKNLLDYDQVMNDQREIIYDERRRVLNGESMRDVIYKMITDRVEAAVDTCISSELPPEEWDVNELNQLLIPLIPLEPLTPESIKEYKNNKELKHSLKEKAVKLYEAKEAEFPDSEAVRELERVILLKVIDRKWMDHIDDMDQLRQGIGLQAYGQRDPLVEYKMACLLYTSPSPRDTR
;
A
#
# COMPACT_ATOMS: atom_id res chain seq x y z
N VAL A 1 -43.32 22.57 28.63
CA VAL A 1 -43.78 23.24 29.88
C VAL A 1 -45.26 22.94 30.10
N ASP A 2 -46.10 23.08 29.07
CA ASP A 2 -47.57 22.93 29.24
C ASP A 2 -48.03 21.48 29.60
N MET A 3 -47.32 20.46 29.19
CA MET A 3 -47.64 19.08 29.51
C MET A 3 -47.39 18.72 30.98
N PHE A 4 -46.43 19.35 31.64
CA PHE A 4 -46.13 19.16 33.06
C PHE A 4 -47.13 19.88 33.96
N ASN A 5 -47.58 21.05 33.52
CA ASN A 5 -48.65 21.81 34.23
C ASN A 5 -49.99 21.04 34.19
N THR A 6 -50.25 20.32 33.08
CA THR A 6 -51.48 19.50 32.95
C THR A 6 -51.44 18.25 33.84
N LEU A 7 -50.24 17.75 34.17
CA LEU A 7 -50.01 16.56 35.02
C LEU A 7 -49.96 16.93 36.52
N GLY A 8 -50.07 18.19 36.88
CA GLY A 8 -50.16 18.66 38.27
C GLY A 8 -48.89 18.45 39.11
N VAL A 9 -47.72 18.44 38.44
CA VAL A 9 -46.41 18.26 39.10
C VAL A 9 -45.91 19.64 39.55
N PRO A 10 -45.74 19.90 40.89
CA PRO A 10 -45.20 21.17 41.37
C PRO A 10 -43.79 21.44 40.86
N GLU A 11 -43.45 22.71 40.61
CA GLU A 11 -42.07 23.10 40.24
C GLU A 11 -41.11 22.74 41.38
N GLY A 12 -40.10 21.90 41.06
CA GLY A 12 -39.03 21.49 41.97
C GLY A 12 -39.19 20.09 42.58
N GLU A 13 -40.29 19.36 42.34
CA GLU A 13 -40.41 17.98 42.76
C GLU A 13 -39.74 17.00 41.79
N GLN A 14 -39.01 16.05 42.35
CA GLN A 14 -38.41 14.95 41.54
C GLN A 14 -39.52 14.07 41.00
N ILE A 15 -39.65 14.03 39.68
CA ILE A 15 -40.61 13.14 39.01
C ILE A 15 -40.09 11.70 39.08
N GLN A 16 -40.48 10.97 40.13
CA GLN A 16 -40.16 9.54 40.33
C GLN A 16 -41.22 8.65 39.69
N HIS A 17 -41.37 8.71 38.39
CA HIS A 17 -42.29 7.82 37.72
C HIS A 17 -41.52 6.70 37.01
N LYS A 18 -41.82 5.42 37.34
CA LYS A 18 -41.14 4.24 36.75
C LYS A 18 -41.09 4.26 35.21
N MET A 19 -42.13 4.77 34.56
CA MET A 19 -42.15 4.90 33.10
C MET A 19 -41.13 5.90 32.59
N LEU A 20 -40.96 7.04 33.27
CA LEU A 20 -39.99 8.07 32.88
C LEU A 20 -38.56 7.55 33.07
N SER A 21 -38.27 6.94 34.21
CA SER A 21 -36.96 6.33 34.47
C SER A 21 -36.63 5.26 33.45
N SER A 22 -37.60 4.40 33.10
CA SER A 22 -37.42 3.37 32.06
C SER A 22 -37.20 3.98 30.66
N ALA A 23 -37.88 5.08 30.33
CA ALA A 23 -37.70 5.77 29.06
C ALA A 23 -36.31 6.40 28.96
N ILE A 24 -35.84 7.04 30.04
CA ILE A 24 -34.51 7.63 30.15
C ILE A 24 -33.44 6.53 30.02
N GLU A 25 -33.57 5.44 30.73
CA GLU A 25 -32.65 4.29 30.68
C GLU A 25 -32.55 3.70 29.23
N LYS A 26 -33.70 3.53 28.57
CA LYS A 26 -33.74 3.07 27.17
C LYS A 26 -33.04 4.07 26.23
N ALA A 27 -33.27 5.36 26.43
CA ALA A 27 -32.62 6.41 25.66
C ALA A 27 -31.08 6.38 25.85
N GLN A 28 -30.64 6.30 27.12
CA GLN A 28 -29.21 6.16 27.44
C GLN A 28 -28.57 4.92 26.80
N LYS A 29 -29.19 3.76 26.95
CA LYS A 29 -28.71 2.53 26.32
C LYS A 29 -28.62 2.66 24.80
N LYS A 30 -29.56 3.33 24.16
CA LYS A 30 -29.55 3.56 22.72
C LYS A 30 -28.38 4.46 22.30
N ILE A 31 -28.13 5.53 23.06
CA ILE A 31 -27.01 6.47 22.82
C ILE A 31 -25.68 5.75 23.05
N GLU A 32 -25.56 4.97 24.13
CA GLU A 32 -24.36 4.17 24.42
C GLU A 32 -24.08 3.14 23.32
N ALA A 33 -25.11 2.43 22.85
CA ALA A 33 -24.97 1.46 21.76
C ALA A 33 -24.52 2.13 20.46
N ASN A 34 -25.08 3.30 20.13
CA ASN A 34 -24.68 4.07 18.97
C ASN A 34 -23.22 4.54 19.06
N ASN A 35 -22.84 5.12 20.21
CA ASN A 35 -21.48 5.58 20.46
C ASN A 35 -20.47 4.43 20.48
N PHE A 36 -20.88 3.25 20.99
CA PHE A 36 -20.07 2.05 20.93
C PHE A 36 -19.85 1.59 19.47
N GLY A 37 -20.91 1.58 18.65
CA GLY A 37 -20.81 1.25 17.22
C GLY A 37 -19.85 2.16 16.47
N ILE A 38 -19.95 3.48 16.69
CA ILE A 38 -19.05 4.48 16.08
C ILE A 38 -17.59 4.21 16.49
N ARG A 39 -17.35 4.02 17.80
CA ARG A 39 -15.99 3.75 18.31
C ARG A 39 -15.43 2.42 17.79
N LYS A 40 -16.25 1.38 17.73
CA LYS A 40 -15.86 0.08 17.17
C LYS A 40 -15.43 0.22 15.70
N ASN A 41 -16.27 0.87 14.89
CA ASN A 41 -15.92 1.09 13.49
C ASN A 41 -14.60 1.85 13.33
N LEU A 42 -14.36 2.89 14.14
CA LEU A 42 -13.10 3.63 14.12
C LEU A 42 -11.90 2.73 14.41
N LEU A 43 -12.00 1.89 15.46
CA LEU A 43 -10.96 0.94 15.81
C LEU A 43 -10.71 -0.11 14.72
N ASP A 44 -11.77 -0.57 14.06
CA ASP A 44 -11.66 -1.55 12.97
C ASP A 44 -10.92 -0.97 11.76
N TYR A 45 -11.10 0.33 11.43
CA TYR A 45 -10.30 1.02 10.42
C TYR A 45 -8.84 1.22 10.85
N ASP A 46 -8.64 1.66 12.10
CA ASP A 46 -7.30 1.88 12.65
C ASP A 46 -6.48 0.59 12.73
N GLN A 47 -7.14 -0.55 12.95
CA GLN A 47 -6.47 -1.85 12.99
C GLN A 47 -5.81 -2.20 11.65
N VAL A 48 -6.47 -1.93 10.52
CA VAL A 48 -5.90 -2.16 9.19
C VAL A 48 -4.61 -1.36 8.99
N MET A 49 -4.61 -0.10 9.40
CA MET A 49 -3.42 0.76 9.33
C MET A 49 -2.32 0.33 10.31
N ASN A 50 -2.69 -0.17 11.48
CA ASN A 50 -1.73 -0.67 12.46
C ASN A 50 -1.01 -1.93 11.97
N ASP A 51 -1.73 -2.87 11.37
CA ASP A 51 -1.14 -4.11 10.82
C ASP A 51 -0.09 -3.77 9.75
N GLN A 52 -0.38 -2.81 8.88
CA GLN A 52 0.58 -2.33 7.87
C GLN A 52 1.75 -1.57 8.48
N ARG A 53 1.49 -0.75 9.51
CA ARG A 53 2.52 0.00 10.23
C ARG A 53 3.54 -0.93 10.87
N GLU A 54 3.10 -2.01 11.47
CA GLU A 54 4.00 -3.00 12.08
C GLU A 54 4.97 -3.57 11.04
N ILE A 55 4.47 -3.97 9.87
CA ILE A 55 5.30 -4.51 8.78
C ILE A 55 6.34 -3.48 8.33
N ILE A 56 5.91 -2.24 8.05
CA ILE A 56 6.82 -1.18 7.58
C ILE A 56 7.85 -0.81 8.65
N TYR A 57 7.45 -0.76 9.92
CA TYR A 57 8.38 -0.43 11.01
C TYR A 57 9.37 -1.54 11.28
N ASP A 58 9.02 -2.80 11.07
CA ASP A 58 9.94 -3.92 11.17
C ASP A 58 10.96 -3.88 10.02
N GLU A 59 10.53 -3.64 8.79
CA GLU A 59 11.45 -3.44 7.66
C GLU A 59 12.39 -2.24 7.90
N ARG A 60 11.85 -1.12 8.37
CA ARG A 60 12.65 0.06 8.73
C ARG A 60 13.66 -0.24 9.82
N ARG A 61 13.29 -1.02 10.83
CA ARG A 61 14.17 -1.45 11.93
C ARG A 61 15.32 -2.32 11.44
N ARG A 62 15.06 -3.25 10.52
CA ARG A 62 16.09 -4.08 9.89
C ARG A 62 17.15 -3.23 9.19
N VAL A 63 16.71 -2.24 8.42
CA VAL A 63 17.60 -1.28 7.74
C VAL A 63 18.42 -0.48 8.78
N LEU A 64 17.78 0.02 9.84
CA LEU A 64 18.46 0.79 10.90
C LEU A 64 19.49 -0.04 11.68
N ASN A 65 19.21 -1.32 11.92
CA ASN A 65 20.10 -2.22 12.62
C ASN A 65 21.36 -2.61 11.80
N GLY A 66 21.45 -2.12 10.55
CA GLY A 66 22.60 -2.36 9.70
C GLY A 66 22.63 -3.75 9.06
N GLU A 67 21.47 -4.42 8.95
CA GLU A 67 21.37 -5.64 8.15
C GLU A 67 21.77 -5.31 6.69
N SER A 68 22.53 -6.21 6.07
CA SER A 68 22.88 -6.03 4.66
C SER A 68 21.61 -6.08 3.81
N MET A 69 21.33 -4.99 3.11
CA MET A 69 20.17 -4.90 2.20
C MET A 69 20.52 -5.32 0.77
N ARG A 70 21.75 -5.78 0.53
CA ARG A 70 22.24 -6.13 -0.81
C ARG A 70 21.33 -7.14 -1.53
N ASP A 71 20.97 -8.22 -0.85
CA ASP A 71 20.09 -9.26 -1.40
C ASP A 71 18.69 -8.73 -1.68
N VAL A 72 18.19 -7.83 -0.83
CA VAL A 72 16.90 -7.17 -1.00
C VAL A 72 16.93 -6.25 -2.22
N ILE A 73 18.01 -5.49 -2.40
CA ILE A 73 18.20 -4.61 -3.56
C ILE A 73 18.32 -5.43 -4.84
N TYR A 74 19.07 -6.53 -4.84
CA TYR A 74 19.13 -7.43 -5.99
C TYR A 74 17.76 -7.98 -6.36
N LYS A 75 17.00 -8.40 -5.37
CA LYS A 75 15.63 -8.85 -5.60
C LYS A 75 14.76 -7.73 -6.18
N MET A 76 14.81 -6.51 -5.65
CA MET A 76 14.08 -5.37 -6.18
C MET A 76 14.44 -5.08 -7.65
N ILE A 77 15.73 -5.12 -8.01
CA ILE A 77 16.20 -4.92 -9.37
C ILE A 77 15.66 -6.04 -10.29
N THR A 78 15.80 -7.29 -9.88
CA THR A 78 15.37 -8.45 -10.68
C THR A 78 13.86 -8.52 -10.84
N ASP A 79 13.10 -8.24 -9.78
CA ASP A 79 11.63 -8.20 -9.81
C ASP A 79 11.13 -7.06 -10.72
N ARG A 80 11.82 -5.91 -10.72
CA ARG A 80 11.46 -4.79 -11.59
C ARG A 80 11.71 -5.09 -13.06
N VAL A 81 12.83 -5.75 -13.38
CA VAL A 81 13.11 -6.21 -14.74
C VAL A 81 12.05 -7.22 -15.20
N GLU A 82 11.71 -8.17 -14.33
CA GLU A 82 10.70 -9.18 -14.63
C GLU A 82 9.34 -8.57 -14.91
N ALA A 83 8.89 -7.67 -14.03
CA ALA A 83 7.62 -6.98 -14.19
C ALA A 83 7.56 -6.15 -15.48
N ALA A 84 8.64 -5.45 -15.84
CA ALA A 84 8.71 -4.68 -17.09
C ALA A 84 8.60 -5.58 -18.32
N VAL A 85 9.32 -6.72 -18.32
CA VAL A 85 9.24 -7.68 -19.43
C VAL A 85 7.86 -8.31 -19.51
N ASP A 86 7.23 -8.67 -18.38
CA ASP A 86 5.89 -9.26 -18.37
C ASP A 86 4.80 -8.27 -18.83
N THR A 87 5.02 -6.98 -18.62
CA THR A 87 4.10 -5.94 -19.08
C THR A 87 4.14 -5.73 -20.58
N CYS A 88 5.35 -5.68 -21.16
CA CYS A 88 5.55 -5.32 -22.57
C CYS A 88 5.62 -6.52 -23.51
N ILE A 89 5.98 -7.68 -22.99
CA ILE A 89 6.31 -8.85 -23.81
C ILE A 89 5.41 -10.02 -23.44
N SER A 90 4.46 -10.32 -24.30
CA SER A 90 3.64 -11.53 -24.19
C SER A 90 4.47 -12.78 -24.46
N SER A 91 4.33 -13.79 -23.59
CA SER A 91 4.98 -15.11 -23.79
C SER A 91 4.42 -15.90 -24.99
N GLU A 92 3.28 -15.47 -25.53
CA GLU A 92 2.59 -16.12 -26.64
C GLU A 92 3.04 -15.60 -28.02
N LEU A 93 3.69 -14.42 -28.04
CA LEU A 93 4.15 -13.79 -29.27
C LEU A 93 5.59 -14.17 -29.61
N PRO A 94 5.91 -14.32 -30.92
CA PRO A 94 7.28 -14.53 -31.34
C PRO A 94 8.13 -13.27 -31.09
N PRO A 95 9.46 -13.40 -30.93
CA PRO A 95 10.35 -12.28 -30.61
C PRO A 95 10.27 -11.09 -31.60
N GLU A 96 9.85 -11.33 -32.82
CA GLU A 96 9.74 -10.33 -33.89
C GLU A 96 8.54 -9.35 -33.66
N GLU A 97 7.57 -9.78 -32.85
CA GLU A 97 6.35 -8.99 -32.54
C GLU A 97 6.40 -8.32 -31.15
N TRP A 98 7.55 -8.44 -30.44
CA TRP A 98 7.69 -7.83 -29.13
C TRP A 98 7.83 -6.31 -29.21
N ASP A 99 7.14 -5.57 -28.33
CA ASP A 99 7.27 -4.11 -28.25
C ASP A 99 8.51 -3.70 -27.45
N VAL A 100 9.62 -3.65 -28.17
CA VAL A 100 10.94 -3.29 -27.66
C VAL A 100 11.00 -1.84 -27.22
N ASN A 101 10.26 -0.97 -27.90
CA ASN A 101 10.27 0.46 -27.61
C ASN A 101 9.59 0.74 -26.26
N GLU A 102 8.46 0.08 -26.00
CA GLU A 102 7.77 0.19 -24.73
C GLU A 102 8.66 -0.37 -23.60
N LEU A 103 9.30 -1.51 -23.80
CA LEU A 103 10.22 -2.08 -22.83
C LEU A 103 11.40 -1.15 -22.52
N ASN A 104 12.02 -0.55 -23.53
CA ASN A 104 13.08 0.43 -23.34
C ASN A 104 12.58 1.66 -22.57
N GLN A 105 11.39 2.16 -22.88
CA GLN A 105 10.80 3.31 -22.17
C GLN A 105 10.53 3.02 -20.69
N LEU A 106 10.20 1.78 -20.34
CA LEU A 106 9.96 1.39 -18.95
C LEU A 106 11.25 1.09 -18.18
N LEU A 107 12.25 0.46 -18.81
CA LEU A 107 13.46 0.00 -18.12
C LEU A 107 14.56 1.07 -18.03
N ILE A 108 14.87 1.77 -19.12
CA ILE A 108 16.03 2.66 -19.19
C ILE A 108 15.98 3.80 -18.15
N PRO A 109 14.82 4.44 -17.87
CA PRO A 109 14.76 5.48 -16.84
C PRO A 109 15.02 4.98 -15.43
N LEU A 110 14.84 3.69 -15.18
CA LEU A 110 14.99 3.07 -13.85
C LEU A 110 16.34 2.39 -13.69
N ILE A 111 16.74 1.66 -14.72
CA ILE A 111 18.00 0.91 -14.79
C ILE A 111 18.65 1.31 -16.10
N PRO A 112 19.77 2.07 -16.10
CA PRO A 112 20.39 2.60 -17.31
C PRO A 112 21.11 1.49 -18.10
N LEU A 113 20.31 0.55 -18.61
CA LEU A 113 20.77 -0.51 -19.51
C LEU A 113 20.95 0.05 -20.92
N GLU A 114 21.78 -0.62 -21.71
CA GLU A 114 21.86 -0.34 -23.14
C GLU A 114 20.49 -0.59 -23.81
N PRO A 115 20.04 0.33 -24.67
CA PRO A 115 18.77 0.15 -25.36
C PRO A 115 18.74 -1.14 -26.17
N LEU A 116 17.68 -1.90 -25.98
CA LEU A 116 17.42 -3.08 -26.79
C LEU A 116 17.07 -2.65 -28.22
N THR A 117 17.66 -3.31 -29.19
CA THR A 117 17.35 -3.10 -30.61
C THR A 117 16.57 -4.30 -31.15
N PRO A 118 15.76 -4.14 -32.20
CA PRO A 118 15.09 -5.28 -32.84
C PRO A 118 16.03 -6.37 -33.33
N GLU A 119 17.32 -6.03 -33.52
CA GLU A 119 18.35 -6.98 -33.92
C GLU A 119 18.85 -7.79 -32.72
N SER A 120 19.08 -7.15 -31.57
CA SER A 120 19.54 -7.82 -30.35
C SER A 120 18.49 -8.79 -29.78
N ILE A 121 17.21 -8.55 -30.07
CA ILE A 121 16.12 -9.41 -29.59
C ILE A 121 16.05 -10.72 -30.34
N LYS A 122 16.48 -10.78 -31.61
CA LYS A 122 16.52 -12.02 -32.38
C LYS A 122 17.47 -13.07 -31.81
N GLU A 123 18.38 -12.67 -30.91
CA GLU A 123 19.27 -13.59 -30.20
C GLU A 123 18.53 -14.43 -29.15
N TYR A 124 17.35 -13.93 -28.66
CA TYR A 124 16.57 -14.59 -27.63
C TYR A 124 15.45 -15.44 -28.23
N LYS A 125 15.37 -16.69 -27.81
CA LYS A 125 14.37 -17.64 -28.30
C LYS A 125 13.02 -17.50 -27.63
N ASN A 126 13.02 -17.00 -26.41
CA ASN A 126 11.81 -16.87 -25.62
C ASN A 126 11.93 -15.74 -24.55
N ASN A 127 10.81 -15.35 -24.00
CA ASN A 127 10.70 -14.36 -22.94
C ASN A 127 11.58 -14.70 -21.71
N LYS A 128 11.72 -15.97 -21.36
CA LYS A 128 12.52 -16.40 -20.19
C LYS A 128 14.02 -16.14 -20.39
N GLU A 129 14.55 -16.37 -21.59
CA GLU A 129 15.94 -16.05 -21.89
C GLU A 129 16.21 -14.55 -21.85
N LEU A 130 15.28 -13.76 -22.40
CA LEU A 130 15.37 -12.30 -22.34
C LEU A 130 15.36 -11.80 -20.89
N LYS A 131 14.41 -12.27 -20.07
CA LYS A 131 14.34 -11.93 -18.63
C LYS A 131 15.66 -12.27 -17.92
N HIS A 132 16.17 -13.47 -18.13
CA HIS A 132 17.42 -13.91 -17.50
C HIS A 132 18.59 -13.01 -17.89
N SER A 133 18.76 -12.75 -19.18
CA SER A 133 19.82 -11.89 -19.68
C SER A 133 19.72 -10.45 -19.14
N LEU A 134 18.51 -9.87 -19.12
CA LEU A 134 18.30 -8.51 -18.60
C LEU A 134 18.54 -8.44 -17.08
N LYS A 135 18.13 -9.45 -16.33
CA LYS A 135 18.41 -9.54 -14.89
C LYS A 135 19.91 -9.59 -14.62
N GLU A 136 20.65 -10.43 -15.36
CA GLU A 136 22.11 -10.48 -15.22
C GLU A 136 22.79 -9.17 -15.58
N LYS A 137 22.38 -8.53 -16.69
CA LYS A 137 22.91 -7.23 -17.10
C LYS A 137 22.63 -6.15 -16.04
N ALA A 138 21.42 -6.12 -15.47
CA ALA A 138 21.03 -5.17 -14.44
C ALA A 138 21.84 -5.36 -13.14
N VAL A 139 22.04 -6.62 -12.71
CA VAL A 139 22.86 -6.94 -11.54
C VAL A 139 24.33 -6.57 -11.77
N LYS A 140 24.89 -6.90 -12.94
CA LYS A 140 26.27 -6.51 -13.29
C LYS A 140 26.47 -5.02 -13.33
N LEU A 141 25.48 -4.27 -13.80
CA LEU A 141 25.51 -2.81 -13.79
C LEU A 141 25.55 -2.25 -12.37
N TYR A 142 24.76 -2.84 -11.48
CA TYR A 142 24.76 -2.47 -10.06
C TYR A 142 26.12 -2.81 -9.40
N GLU A 143 26.67 -4.00 -9.66
CA GLU A 143 27.99 -4.41 -9.16
C GLU A 143 29.13 -3.52 -9.69
N ALA A 144 29.06 -3.13 -10.95
CA ALA A 144 30.00 -2.18 -11.54
C ALA A 144 29.91 -0.82 -10.83
N LYS A 145 28.71 -0.38 -10.52
CA LYS A 145 28.47 0.87 -9.79
C LYS A 145 28.98 0.79 -8.34
N GLU A 146 28.78 -0.36 -7.68
CA GLU A 146 29.33 -0.64 -6.36
C GLU A 146 30.87 -0.57 -6.37
N ALA A 147 31.51 -1.10 -7.40
CA ALA A 147 32.96 -1.11 -7.54
C ALA A 147 33.60 0.27 -7.78
N GLU A 148 32.84 1.28 -8.20
CA GLU A 148 33.31 2.66 -8.33
C GLU A 148 33.59 3.33 -6.97
N PHE A 149 33.02 2.80 -5.91
CA PHE A 149 33.22 3.35 -4.55
C PHE A 149 34.52 2.81 -3.95
N PRO A 150 35.28 3.67 -3.27
CA PRO A 150 36.56 3.26 -2.66
C PRO A 150 36.40 2.34 -1.47
N ASP A 151 35.22 2.33 -0.85
CA ASP A 151 34.90 1.54 0.35
C ASP A 151 33.50 0.92 0.22
N SER A 152 33.42 -0.38 0.45
CA SER A 152 32.15 -1.12 0.46
C SER A 152 31.21 -0.65 1.58
N GLU A 153 31.74 -0.17 2.70
CA GLU A 153 30.95 0.34 3.83
C GLU A 153 30.22 1.63 3.42
N ALA A 154 30.88 2.50 2.63
CA ALA A 154 30.25 3.71 2.11
C ALA A 154 29.05 3.43 1.21
N VAL A 155 29.11 2.35 0.42
CA VAL A 155 27.97 1.89 -0.40
C VAL A 155 26.83 1.41 0.48
N ARG A 156 27.12 0.60 1.50
CA ARG A 156 26.11 0.09 2.44
C ARG A 156 25.42 1.23 3.21
N GLU A 157 26.18 2.25 3.60
CA GLU A 157 25.60 3.42 4.24
C GLU A 157 24.70 4.22 3.28
N LEU A 158 25.13 4.39 2.03
CA LEU A 158 24.35 5.06 1.01
C LEU A 158 23.02 4.31 0.75
N GLU A 159 23.09 2.97 0.58
CA GLU A 159 21.91 2.12 0.43
C GLU A 159 20.94 2.28 1.59
N ARG A 160 21.45 2.25 2.82
CA ARG A 160 20.68 2.43 4.04
C ARG A 160 19.94 3.76 4.06
N VAL A 161 20.65 4.85 3.81
CA VAL A 161 20.07 6.20 3.79
C VAL A 161 19.01 6.34 2.72
N ILE A 162 19.27 5.83 1.51
CA ILE A 162 18.30 5.88 0.40
C ILE A 162 17.06 5.05 0.72
N LEU A 163 17.24 3.81 1.20
CA LEU A 163 16.12 2.93 1.54
C LEU A 163 15.24 3.55 2.63
N LEU A 164 15.83 4.07 3.71
CA LEU A 164 15.07 4.73 4.77
C LEU A 164 14.27 5.91 4.24
N LYS A 165 14.91 6.75 3.42
CA LYS A 165 14.24 7.93 2.82
C LYS A 165 13.08 7.54 1.91
N VAL A 166 13.25 6.47 1.13
CA VAL A 166 12.19 5.97 0.24
C VAL A 166 11.06 5.33 1.04
N ILE A 167 11.38 4.49 2.05
CA ILE A 167 10.38 3.88 2.93
C ILE A 167 9.56 4.97 3.62
N ASP A 168 10.22 5.94 4.26
CA ASP A 168 9.55 7.00 5.00
C ASP A 168 8.62 7.83 4.08
N ARG A 169 9.10 8.20 2.89
CA ARG A 169 8.30 8.95 1.92
C ARG A 169 7.09 8.15 1.43
N LYS A 170 7.32 6.91 1.00
CA LYS A 170 6.23 6.05 0.50
C LYS A 170 5.20 5.72 1.57
N TRP A 171 5.64 5.58 2.82
CA TRP A 171 4.75 5.38 3.95
C TRP A 171 3.88 6.62 4.22
N MET A 172 4.44 7.83 4.13
CA MET A 172 3.65 9.06 4.27
C MET A 172 2.62 9.20 3.15
N ASP A 173 3.04 9.00 1.88
CA ASP A 173 2.14 9.01 0.73
C ASP A 173 0.99 7.99 0.94
N HIS A 174 1.32 6.77 1.41
CA HIS A 174 0.34 5.72 1.67
C HIS A 174 -0.67 6.08 2.78
N ILE A 175 -0.23 6.72 3.87
CA ILE A 175 -1.13 7.19 4.92
C ILE A 175 -2.15 8.18 4.34
N ASP A 176 -1.69 9.12 3.53
CA ASP A 176 -2.56 10.11 2.89
C ASP A 176 -3.57 9.46 1.94
N ASP A 177 -3.13 8.50 1.12
CA ASP A 177 -3.98 7.74 0.21
C ASP A 177 -5.06 6.95 0.99
N MET A 178 -4.68 6.31 2.10
CA MET A 178 -5.60 5.54 2.93
C MET A 178 -6.62 6.44 3.67
N ASP A 179 -6.23 7.64 4.07
CA ASP A 179 -7.16 8.62 4.64
C ASP A 179 -8.17 9.12 3.60
N GLN A 180 -7.73 9.39 2.37
CA GLN A 180 -8.61 9.76 1.27
C GLN A 180 -9.58 8.62 0.91
N LEU A 181 -9.07 7.38 0.87
CA LEU A 181 -9.87 6.18 0.64
C LEU A 181 -10.96 6.03 1.71
N ARG A 182 -10.61 6.20 3.00
CA ARG A 182 -11.56 6.13 4.12
C ARG A 182 -12.69 7.15 3.98
N GLN A 183 -12.35 8.38 3.59
CA GLN A 183 -13.33 9.43 3.35
C GLN A 183 -14.24 9.11 2.15
N GLY A 184 -13.66 8.59 1.07
CA GLY A 184 -14.39 8.20 -0.14
C GLY A 184 -15.35 7.03 0.08
N ILE A 185 -14.94 6.02 0.81
CA ILE A 185 -15.77 4.84 1.13
C ILE A 185 -16.95 5.21 2.02
N GLY A 186 -16.77 6.16 2.95
CA GLY A 186 -17.86 6.68 3.77
C GLY A 186 -19.02 7.26 2.95
N LEU A 187 -18.74 7.82 1.78
CA LEU A 187 -19.75 8.30 0.84
C LEU A 187 -20.42 7.18 0.02
N GLN A 188 -19.71 6.07 -0.20
CA GLN A 188 -20.23 4.91 -0.93
C GLN A 188 -21.13 3.99 -0.07
N ALA A 189 -21.17 4.18 1.25
CA ALA A 189 -22.00 3.42 2.20
C ALA A 189 -23.51 3.44 1.87
N TYR A 190 -23.95 4.32 0.97
CA TYR A 190 -25.31 4.31 0.42
C TYR A 190 -25.64 3.09 -0.46
N GLY A 191 -24.64 2.26 -0.82
CA GLY A 191 -24.75 1.16 -1.79
C GLY A 191 -24.90 -0.25 -1.18
N GLN A 192 -25.41 -0.42 0.03
CA GLN A 192 -25.68 -1.74 0.68
C GLN A 192 -24.45 -2.64 0.95
N ARG A 193 -23.23 -2.17 0.77
CA ARG A 193 -22.02 -2.92 1.11
C ARG A 193 -21.45 -2.43 2.44
N ASP A 194 -20.83 -3.34 3.19
CA ASP A 194 -20.14 -2.95 4.42
C ASP A 194 -18.91 -2.10 4.09
N PRO A 195 -18.87 -0.83 4.52
CA PRO A 195 -17.76 0.09 4.21
C PRO A 195 -16.41 -0.42 4.69
N LEU A 196 -16.37 -1.17 5.80
CA LEU A 196 -15.13 -1.72 6.34
C LEU A 196 -14.57 -2.83 5.45
N VAL A 197 -15.44 -3.67 4.91
CA VAL A 197 -15.03 -4.74 3.99
C VAL A 197 -14.48 -4.13 2.70
N GLU A 198 -15.15 -3.12 2.15
CA GLU A 198 -14.66 -2.40 0.96
C GLU A 198 -13.32 -1.71 1.23
N TYR A 199 -13.14 -1.10 2.41
CA TYR A 199 -11.88 -0.50 2.81
C TYR A 199 -10.74 -1.53 2.88
N LYS A 200 -10.98 -2.68 3.51
CA LYS A 200 -9.99 -3.76 3.59
C LYS A 200 -9.63 -4.30 2.20
N MET A 201 -10.61 -4.49 1.33
CA MET A 201 -10.38 -4.97 -0.03
C MET A 201 -9.62 -3.94 -0.87
N ALA A 202 -10.00 -2.66 -0.79
CA ALA A 202 -9.31 -1.59 -1.47
C ALA A 202 -7.87 -1.42 -0.94
N CYS A 203 -7.65 -1.54 0.37
CA CYS A 203 -6.33 -1.53 0.97
C CYS A 203 -5.43 -2.64 0.40
N LEU A 204 -5.96 -3.86 0.25
CA LEU A 204 -5.23 -4.97 -0.36
C LEU A 204 -4.90 -4.71 -1.84
N LEU A 205 -5.81 -4.06 -2.58
CA LEU A 205 -5.58 -3.67 -3.96
C LEU A 205 -4.53 -2.57 -4.10
N TYR A 206 -4.47 -1.62 -3.17
CA TYR A 206 -3.46 -0.56 -3.13
C TYR A 206 -2.06 -1.08 -2.78
N THR A 207 -1.98 -2.15 -2.00
CA THR A 207 -0.71 -2.78 -1.60
C THR A 207 -0.27 -3.91 -2.53
N SER A 208 -1.17 -4.39 -3.38
CA SER A 208 -0.84 -5.37 -4.42
C SER A 208 -0.51 -4.65 -5.74
N PRO A 209 0.43 -5.15 -6.54
CA PRO A 209 0.67 -4.60 -7.87
C PRO A 209 -0.64 -4.60 -8.66
N SER A 210 -0.98 -3.43 -9.21
CA SER A 210 -2.21 -3.26 -9.99
C SER A 210 -2.22 -4.25 -11.17
N PRO A 211 -3.38 -4.80 -11.57
CA PRO A 211 -3.49 -5.56 -12.81
C PRO A 211 -3.08 -4.76 -14.05
N ARG A 212 -3.01 -3.41 -13.93
CA ARG A 212 -2.46 -2.54 -14.98
C ARG A 212 -0.93 -2.47 -14.95
N ASP A 213 -0.31 -2.76 -13.79
CA ASP A 213 1.14 -2.84 -13.64
C ASP A 213 1.67 -4.23 -14.03
N THR A 214 0.76 -5.17 -14.29
CA THR A 214 1.04 -6.55 -14.73
C THR A 214 0.54 -6.85 -16.14
N ARG A 215 0.14 -5.80 -16.90
CA ARG A 215 -0.21 -5.91 -18.32
C ARG A 215 0.84 -5.27 -19.18
#